data_955315bfd7e795406f39893eb91c6262
#
_entry.id   955315bfd7e795406f39893eb91c6262
#
_cell.length_a   1.000
_cell.length_b   1.000
_cell.length_c   1.000
_cell.angle_alpha   90.00
_cell.angle_beta   90.00
_cell.angle_gamma   90.00
#
_symmetry.space_group_name_H-M   'P 1'
#
loop_
_entity.id
_entity.type
_entity.pdbx_description
1 polymer ?
#
loop_
_entity_poly.entity_id
_entity_poly.type
_entity_poly.pdbx_seq_one_letter_code
_entity_poly.pdbx_strand_id
1 'polypeptide(L)'
;MKKNISIVGPEAEFVASVRKAVLNALASAPILTLLRPFGYDTEGLIEGRVLYEAATSKMEKSADAARAAAGASDFVEEAWADALKAYESLAKVARKRFTKNKAALELLGLKGAAPRKPLAIRNSARKLFNTSQHTPDIKIQFAKKGYNEAKFSRERAKFAEYDHAVEMQLRENSASERAQAEEETVFADLKEWTACFMQVARVALQKNSEFLSRLGLKSRSTSGKKIRRGGLRKLTSSRRRRRAA
;
A
#
# COMPACT_ATOMS: atom_id res chain seq x y z
N MET A 1 -0.72 16.56 -19.06
CA MET A 1 0.43 16.92 -18.20
C MET A 1 0.56 15.86 -17.13
N LYS A 2 1.58 14.97 -17.22
CA LYS A 2 1.85 13.98 -16.16
C LYS A 2 2.38 14.73 -14.94
N LYS A 3 1.61 14.80 -13.86
CA LYS A 3 2.12 15.26 -12.56
C LYS A 3 3.22 14.29 -12.15
N ASN A 4 4.46 14.75 -12.10
CA ASN A 4 5.56 14.03 -11.47
C ASN A 4 5.20 13.85 -10.00
N ILE A 5 4.78 12.65 -9.67
CA ILE A 5 4.56 12.27 -8.28
C ILE A 5 5.96 11.98 -7.74
N SER A 6 6.46 12.86 -6.89
CA SER A 6 7.64 12.58 -6.09
C SER A 6 7.28 11.44 -5.14
N ILE A 7 7.78 10.24 -5.45
CA ILE A 7 7.79 9.13 -4.50
C ILE A 7 8.77 9.56 -3.41
N VAL A 8 8.26 9.97 -2.26
CA VAL A 8 9.06 10.41 -1.11
C VAL A 8 9.06 9.28 -0.09
N GLY A 9 10.24 8.70 0.16
CA GLY A 9 10.38 7.64 1.13
C GLY A 9 11.82 7.09 1.14
N PRO A 10 12.18 6.29 2.15
CA PRO A 10 13.52 5.72 2.28
C PRO A 10 13.92 4.86 1.08
N GLU A 11 12.96 4.24 0.40
CA GLU A 11 13.17 3.44 -0.80
C GLU A 11 13.51 4.29 -2.02
N ALA A 12 12.81 5.41 -2.21
CA ALA A 12 13.13 6.37 -3.27
C ALA A 12 14.52 6.99 -3.07
N GLU A 13 14.88 7.32 -1.82
CA GLU A 13 16.22 7.82 -1.49
C GLU A 13 17.29 6.75 -1.75
N PHE A 14 17.01 5.49 -1.44
CA PHE A 14 17.91 4.38 -1.72
C PHE A 14 18.16 4.24 -3.23
N VAL A 15 17.09 4.16 -4.05
CA VAL A 15 17.19 4.09 -5.51
C VAL A 15 17.97 5.27 -6.08
N ALA A 16 17.68 6.49 -5.60
CA ALA A 16 18.41 7.70 -6.02
C ALA A 16 19.89 7.63 -5.67
N SER A 17 20.25 7.06 -4.51
CA SER A 17 21.64 6.88 -4.10
C SER A 17 22.36 5.86 -5.00
N VAL A 18 21.72 4.74 -5.32
CA VAL A 18 22.26 3.74 -6.24
C VAL A 18 22.45 4.31 -7.64
N ARG A 19 21.43 4.98 -8.16
CA ARG A 19 21.50 5.69 -9.46
C ARG A 19 22.69 6.63 -9.52
N LYS A 20 22.87 7.46 -8.49
CA LYS A 20 24.00 8.40 -8.39
C LYS A 20 25.33 7.65 -8.42
N ALA A 21 25.47 6.58 -7.66
CA ALA A 21 26.69 5.79 -7.59
C ALA A 21 27.03 5.16 -8.94
N VAL A 22 26.07 4.50 -9.59
CA VAL A 22 26.23 3.85 -10.90
C VAL A 22 26.58 4.86 -11.99
N LEU A 23 25.84 5.96 -12.09
CA LEU A 23 26.10 6.99 -13.12
C LEU A 23 27.44 7.66 -12.93
N ASN A 24 27.86 7.96 -11.70
CA ASN A 24 29.17 8.55 -11.42
C ASN A 24 30.32 7.56 -11.69
N ALA A 25 30.13 6.26 -11.46
CA ALA A 25 31.08 5.22 -11.82
C ALA A 25 31.24 5.14 -13.36
N LEU A 26 30.15 5.08 -14.11
CA LEU A 26 30.14 5.03 -15.57
C LEU A 26 30.76 6.28 -16.22
N ALA A 27 30.55 7.44 -15.64
CA ALA A 27 31.06 8.71 -16.16
C ALA A 27 32.56 8.95 -15.87
N SER A 28 33.21 8.13 -15.03
CA SER A 28 34.59 8.34 -14.60
C SER A 28 35.50 7.20 -15.03
N ALA A 29 36.29 7.41 -16.09
CA ALA A 29 37.26 6.43 -16.56
C ALA A 29 38.25 5.96 -15.45
N PRO A 30 38.77 6.86 -14.56
CA PRO A 30 39.63 6.41 -13.46
C PRO A 30 38.92 5.47 -12.47
N ILE A 31 37.64 5.72 -12.17
CA ILE A 31 36.87 4.84 -11.28
C ILE A 31 36.63 3.49 -11.97
N LEU A 32 36.22 3.47 -13.23
CA LEU A 32 36.05 2.25 -14.04
C LEU A 32 37.32 1.40 -14.07
N THR A 33 38.47 2.02 -14.30
CA THR A 33 39.75 1.28 -14.33
C THR A 33 40.05 0.57 -13.02
N LEU A 34 39.69 1.19 -11.87
CA LEU A 34 39.89 0.60 -10.54
C LEU A 34 38.84 -0.46 -10.17
N LEU A 35 37.64 -0.37 -10.71
CA LEU A 35 36.55 -1.32 -10.45
C LEU A 35 36.59 -2.55 -11.37
N ARG A 36 37.12 -2.39 -12.59
CA ARG A 36 37.19 -3.44 -13.61
C ARG A 36 37.78 -4.76 -13.15
N PRO A 37 38.91 -4.81 -12.39
CA PRO A 37 39.48 -6.08 -11.91
C PRO A 37 38.57 -6.87 -10.97
N PHE A 38 37.52 -6.24 -10.47
CA PHE A 38 36.55 -6.82 -9.53
C PHE A 38 35.20 -7.16 -10.21
N GLY A 39 35.15 -7.10 -11.56
CA GLY A 39 33.96 -7.43 -12.34
C GLY A 39 32.95 -6.27 -12.51
N TYR A 40 33.26 -5.07 -12.01
CA TYR A 40 32.44 -3.88 -12.22
C TYR A 40 33.02 -2.99 -13.32
N ASP A 41 33.05 -3.54 -14.53
CA ASP A 41 33.30 -2.81 -15.75
C ASP A 41 32.02 -2.10 -16.27
N THR A 42 32.03 -1.68 -17.52
CA THR A 42 30.86 -1.02 -18.13
C THR A 42 29.63 -1.94 -18.11
N GLU A 43 29.79 -3.24 -18.39
CA GLU A 43 28.68 -4.20 -18.46
C GLU A 43 28.12 -4.48 -17.05
N GLY A 44 28.97 -4.74 -16.06
CA GLY A 44 28.55 -4.95 -14.67
C GLY A 44 27.87 -3.71 -14.05
N LEU A 45 28.24 -2.49 -14.48
CA LEU A 45 27.56 -1.28 -14.03
C LEU A 45 26.25 -1.03 -14.79
N ILE A 46 26.14 -1.48 -16.06
CA ILE A 46 24.87 -1.45 -16.81
C ILE A 46 23.83 -2.38 -16.15
N GLU A 47 24.25 -3.53 -15.61
CA GLU A 47 23.37 -4.40 -14.84
C GLU A 47 22.73 -3.64 -13.65
N GLY A 48 23.55 -2.94 -12.88
CA GLY A 48 23.05 -2.07 -11.79
C GLY A 48 22.12 -0.96 -12.27
N ARG A 49 22.36 -0.43 -13.47
CA ARG A 49 21.47 0.53 -14.11
C ARG A 49 20.11 -0.08 -14.43
N VAL A 50 20.08 -1.25 -15.04
CA VAL A 50 18.84 -1.97 -15.34
C VAL A 50 18.03 -2.24 -14.07
N LEU A 51 18.68 -2.66 -12.98
CA LEU A 51 18.05 -2.94 -11.71
C LEU A 51 17.41 -1.68 -11.10
N TYR A 52 18.11 -0.54 -11.04
CA TYR A 52 17.50 0.66 -10.45
C TYR A 52 16.39 1.26 -11.34
N GLU A 53 16.49 1.13 -12.66
CA GLU A 53 15.43 1.55 -13.59
C GLU A 53 14.19 0.64 -13.43
N ALA A 54 14.38 -0.67 -13.27
CA ALA A 54 13.31 -1.61 -12.99
C ALA A 54 12.65 -1.32 -11.65
N ALA A 55 13.43 -1.07 -10.59
CA ALA A 55 12.91 -0.71 -9.27
C ALA A 55 12.07 0.58 -9.33
N THR A 56 12.57 1.62 -10.03
CA THR A 56 11.81 2.86 -10.22
C THR A 56 10.47 2.61 -10.90
N SER A 57 10.47 1.82 -11.98
CA SER A 57 9.24 1.49 -12.73
C SER A 57 8.24 0.68 -11.88
N LYS A 58 8.73 -0.26 -11.05
CA LYS A 58 7.85 -1.05 -10.17
C LYS A 58 7.27 -0.22 -9.02
N MET A 59 8.05 0.68 -8.43
CA MET A 59 7.56 1.64 -7.42
C MET A 59 6.43 2.52 -8.00
N GLU A 60 6.57 3.03 -9.20
CA GLU A 60 5.52 3.82 -9.86
C GLU A 60 4.25 3.00 -10.07
N LYS A 61 4.38 1.76 -10.56
CA LYS A 61 3.24 0.86 -10.78
C LYS A 61 2.55 0.46 -9.49
N SER A 62 3.29 0.19 -8.44
CA SER A 62 2.75 -0.15 -7.11
C SER A 62 1.98 1.03 -6.52
N ALA A 63 2.54 2.25 -6.62
CA ALA A 63 1.86 3.46 -6.18
C ALA A 63 0.58 3.75 -6.99
N ASP A 64 0.57 3.48 -8.30
CA ASP A 64 -0.62 3.62 -9.15
C ASP A 64 -1.70 2.60 -8.77
N ALA A 65 -1.32 1.35 -8.57
CA ALA A 65 -2.23 0.28 -8.15
C ALA A 65 -2.82 0.54 -6.76
N ALA A 66 -2.02 1.02 -5.81
CA ALA A 66 -2.50 1.39 -4.48
C ALA A 66 -3.52 2.53 -4.53
N ARG A 67 -3.32 3.53 -5.42
CA ARG A 67 -4.30 4.61 -5.62
C ARG A 67 -5.59 4.11 -6.27
N ALA A 68 -5.51 3.20 -7.23
CA ALA A 68 -6.68 2.58 -7.84
C ALA A 68 -7.49 1.79 -6.81
N ALA A 69 -6.84 1.00 -5.95
CA ALA A 69 -7.46 0.26 -4.86
C ALA A 69 -8.15 1.19 -3.85
N ALA A 70 -7.51 2.31 -3.48
CA ALA A 70 -8.11 3.32 -2.61
C ALA A 70 -9.36 3.94 -3.25
N GLY A 71 -9.28 4.36 -4.51
CA GLY A 71 -10.43 4.90 -5.24
C GLY A 71 -11.59 3.91 -5.39
N ALA A 72 -11.28 2.62 -5.59
CA ALA A 72 -12.31 1.58 -5.62
C ALA A 72 -12.99 1.40 -4.24
N SER A 73 -12.26 1.57 -3.14
CA SER A 73 -12.83 1.55 -1.79
C SER A 73 -13.78 2.71 -1.55
N ASP A 74 -13.41 3.93 -1.95
CA ASP A 74 -14.28 5.12 -1.87
C ASP A 74 -15.56 4.91 -2.68
N PHE A 75 -15.43 4.31 -3.87
CA PHE A 75 -16.59 4.02 -4.72
C PHE A 75 -17.54 2.99 -4.09
N VAL A 76 -17.03 1.98 -3.38
CA VAL A 76 -17.87 1.02 -2.61
C VAL A 76 -18.64 1.73 -1.51
N GLU A 77 -18.01 2.66 -0.78
CA GLU A 77 -18.66 3.41 0.29
C GLU A 77 -19.80 4.31 -0.26
N GLU A 78 -19.56 5.00 -1.37
CA GLU A 78 -20.57 5.85 -2.02
C GLU A 78 -21.75 5.01 -2.55
N ALA A 79 -21.47 3.93 -3.28
CA ALA A 79 -22.48 3.04 -3.81
C ALA A 79 -23.31 2.38 -2.69
N TRP A 80 -22.67 2.02 -1.57
CA TRP A 80 -23.36 1.50 -0.39
C TRP A 80 -24.30 2.54 0.23
N ALA A 81 -23.86 3.78 0.39
CA ALA A 81 -24.68 4.85 0.96
C ALA A 81 -25.94 5.09 0.09
N ASP A 82 -25.79 5.06 -1.22
CA ASP A 82 -26.91 5.23 -2.14
C ASP A 82 -27.89 4.04 -2.13
N ALA A 83 -27.36 2.82 -2.10
CA ALA A 83 -28.17 1.61 -1.98
C ALA A 83 -28.93 1.57 -0.64
N LEU A 84 -28.27 1.92 0.46
CA LEU A 84 -28.89 2.01 1.79
C LEU A 84 -30.03 3.02 1.82
N LYS A 85 -29.79 4.22 1.27
CA LYS A 85 -30.81 5.29 1.16
C LYS A 85 -32.04 4.84 0.36
N ALA A 86 -31.82 4.09 -0.72
CA ALA A 86 -32.90 3.50 -1.52
C ALA A 86 -33.74 2.50 -0.71
N TYR A 87 -33.08 1.57 0.01
CA TYR A 87 -33.75 0.62 0.87
C TYR A 87 -34.53 1.30 1.98
N GLU A 88 -33.91 2.21 2.72
CA GLU A 88 -34.54 2.90 3.84
C GLU A 88 -35.77 3.70 3.42
N SER A 89 -35.67 4.39 2.27
CA SER A 89 -36.78 5.15 1.71
C SER A 89 -37.97 4.27 1.39
N LEU A 90 -37.75 3.14 0.71
CA LEU A 90 -38.80 2.19 0.37
C LEU A 90 -39.36 1.51 1.62
N ALA A 91 -38.48 1.08 2.55
CA ALA A 91 -38.88 0.45 3.81
C ALA A 91 -39.74 1.39 4.69
N LYS A 92 -39.39 2.68 4.73
CA LYS A 92 -40.18 3.72 5.44
C LYS A 92 -41.58 3.88 4.86
N VAL A 93 -41.67 3.94 3.53
CA VAL A 93 -42.96 4.02 2.84
C VAL A 93 -43.78 2.76 3.08
N ALA A 94 -43.17 1.58 2.99
CA ALA A 94 -43.81 0.29 3.23
C ALA A 94 -44.37 0.20 4.65
N ARG A 95 -43.55 0.50 5.67
CA ARG A 95 -43.98 0.47 7.07
C ARG A 95 -45.14 1.42 7.35
N LYS A 96 -45.10 2.63 6.79
CA LYS A 96 -46.20 3.60 6.93
C LYS A 96 -47.47 3.13 6.22
N ARG A 97 -47.31 2.54 5.04
CA ARG A 97 -48.50 2.11 4.21
C ARG A 97 -49.17 0.88 4.78
N PHE A 98 -48.39 -0.09 5.25
CA PHE A 98 -48.89 -1.38 5.71
C PHE A 98 -48.90 -1.53 7.23
N THR A 99 -48.93 -0.41 7.97
CA THR A 99 -48.95 -0.40 9.47
C THR A 99 -49.99 -1.34 10.04
N LYS A 100 -51.20 -1.37 9.46
CA LYS A 100 -52.31 -2.22 9.91
C LYS A 100 -52.32 -3.62 9.29
N ASN A 101 -51.42 -3.88 8.30
CA ASN A 101 -51.38 -5.17 7.61
C ASN A 101 -50.05 -5.89 7.93
N LYS A 102 -50.05 -6.62 9.05
CA LYS A 102 -48.88 -7.36 9.54
C LYS A 102 -48.41 -8.44 8.54
N ALA A 103 -49.34 -9.08 7.82
CA ALA A 103 -49.02 -10.08 6.80
C ALA A 103 -48.24 -9.46 5.62
N ALA A 104 -48.65 -8.30 5.14
CA ALA A 104 -47.92 -7.58 4.10
C ALA A 104 -46.51 -7.18 4.56
N LEU A 105 -46.32 -6.71 5.80
CA LEU A 105 -45.01 -6.40 6.34
C LEU A 105 -44.10 -7.64 6.47
N GLU A 106 -44.66 -8.78 6.77
CA GLU A 106 -43.93 -10.06 6.84
C GLU A 106 -43.50 -10.53 5.46
N LEU A 107 -44.39 -10.46 4.46
CA LEU A 107 -44.08 -10.73 3.05
C LEU A 107 -42.94 -9.83 2.55
N LEU A 108 -42.98 -8.56 2.87
CA LEU A 108 -41.95 -7.56 2.52
C LEU A 108 -40.63 -7.74 3.31
N GLY A 109 -40.58 -8.63 4.29
CA GLY A 109 -39.41 -8.81 5.15
C GLY A 109 -39.14 -7.65 6.11
N LEU A 110 -40.18 -6.89 6.46
CA LEU A 110 -40.09 -5.69 7.31
C LEU A 110 -40.69 -5.89 8.72
N LYS A 111 -41.05 -7.13 9.09
CA LYS A 111 -41.51 -7.50 10.42
C LYS A 111 -40.34 -7.51 11.39
N GLY A 112 -40.46 -6.80 12.51
CA GLY A 112 -39.42 -6.72 13.53
C GLY A 112 -38.42 -5.57 13.36
N ALA A 113 -37.26 -5.72 14.01
CA ALA A 113 -36.21 -4.71 14.00
C ALA A 113 -35.56 -4.59 12.62
N ALA A 114 -35.13 -3.37 12.26
CA ALA A 114 -34.40 -3.14 11.03
C ALA A 114 -33.02 -3.84 11.07
N PRO A 115 -32.59 -4.51 9.97
CA PRO A 115 -31.29 -5.12 9.92
C PRO A 115 -30.18 -4.04 10.01
N ARG A 116 -29.07 -4.38 10.66
CA ARG A 116 -27.93 -3.46 10.87
C ARG A 116 -26.69 -3.86 10.07
N LYS A 117 -26.52 -5.17 9.78
CA LYS A 117 -25.35 -5.66 9.06
C LYS A 117 -25.57 -5.51 7.54
N PRO A 118 -24.56 -5.11 6.75
CA PRO A 118 -24.68 -4.91 5.30
C PRO A 118 -25.32 -6.09 4.56
N LEU A 119 -24.87 -7.30 4.83
CA LEU A 119 -25.43 -8.51 4.21
C LEU A 119 -26.92 -8.70 4.55
N ALA A 120 -27.31 -8.46 5.80
CA ALA A 120 -28.71 -8.58 6.22
C ALA A 120 -29.58 -7.49 5.58
N ILE A 121 -29.05 -6.27 5.44
CA ILE A 121 -29.73 -5.17 4.72
C ILE A 121 -29.92 -5.53 3.26
N ARG A 122 -28.86 -6.04 2.58
CA ARG A 122 -28.91 -6.46 1.18
C ARG A 122 -29.98 -7.56 0.96
N ASN A 123 -30.03 -8.56 1.84
CA ASN A 123 -31.04 -9.62 1.76
C ASN A 123 -32.45 -9.09 1.98
N SER A 124 -32.64 -8.19 2.96
CA SER A 124 -33.92 -7.54 3.21
C SER A 124 -34.34 -6.63 2.05
N ALA A 125 -33.40 -5.89 1.46
CA ALA A 125 -33.64 -5.08 0.29
C ALA A 125 -34.10 -5.93 -0.91
N ARG A 126 -33.38 -7.02 -1.19
CA ARG A 126 -33.77 -7.94 -2.28
C ARG A 126 -35.19 -8.48 -2.08
N LYS A 127 -35.52 -8.92 -0.86
CA LYS A 127 -36.89 -9.37 -0.54
C LYS A 127 -37.90 -8.27 -0.71
N LEU A 128 -37.64 -7.06 -0.19
CA LEU A 128 -38.52 -5.90 -0.26
C LEU A 128 -38.81 -5.50 -1.73
N PHE A 129 -37.76 -5.33 -2.55
CA PHE A 129 -37.91 -4.94 -3.96
C PHE A 129 -38.63 -6.01 -4.77
N ASN A 130 -38.26 -7.28 -4.62
CA ASN A 130 -38.88 -8.37 -5.36
C ASN A 130 -40.37 -8.51 -5.00
N THR A 131 -40.73 -8.57 -3.72
CA THR A 131 -42.12 -8.68 -3.28
C THR A 131 -42.95 -7.48 -3.72
N SER A 132 -42.37 -6.26 -3.66
CA SER A 132 -43.08 -5.04 -4.08
C SER A 132 -43.43 -5.03 -5.56
N GLN A 133 -42.64 -5.67 -6.41
CA GLN A 133 -42.87 -5.74 -7.87
C GLN A 133 -43.78 -6.91 -8.28
N HIS A 134 -43.70 -8.05 -7.59
CA HIS A 134 -44.36 -9.29 -8.01
C HIS A 134 -45.69 -9.57 -7.29
N THR A 135 -46.03 -8.79 -6.24
CA THR A 135 -47.29 -8.93 -5.54
C THR A 135 -48.25 -7.83 -6.00
N PRO A 136 -49.32 -8.13 -6.81
CA PRO A 136 -50.17 -7.12 -7.45
C PRO A 136 -50.76 -6.10 -6.49
N ASP A 137 -51.32 -6.54 -5.36
CA ASP A 137 -51.95 -5.65 -4.40
C ASP A 137 -50.93 -4.70 -3.74
N ILE A 138 -49.73 -5.19 -3.48
CA ILE A 138 -48.63 -4.41 -2.92
C ILE A 138 -48.11 -3.40 -3.97
N LYS A 139 -47.94 -3.82 -5.22
CA LYS A 139 -47.52 -2.98 -6.34
C LYS A 139 -48.47 -1.77 -6.52
N ILE A 140 -49.78 -2.04 -6.53
CA ILE A 140 -50.83 -0.98 -6.63
C ILE A 140 -50.71 0.02 -5.48
N GLN A 141 -50.48 -0.46 -4.26
CA GLN A 141 -50.35 0.40 -3.08
C GLN A 141 -49.09 1.29 -3.13
N PHE A 142 -48.00 0.77 -3.64
CA PHE A 142 -46.75 1.54 -3.85
C PHE A 142 -46.91 2.56 -4.99
N ALA A 143 -47.59 2.20 -6.09
CA ALA A 143 -47.84 3.10 -7.19
C ALA A 143 -48.61 4.37 -6.76
N LYS A 144 -49.60 4.22 -5.86
CA LYS A 144 -50.32 5.35 -5.22
C LYS A 144 -49.39 6.28 -4.38
N LYS A 145 -48.15 5.89 -4.10
CA LYS A 145 -47.16 6.66 -3.38
C LYS A 145 -45.97 7.09 -4.27
N GLY A 146 -46.16 7.02 -5.60
CA GLY A 146 -45.17 7.45 -6.57
C GLY A 146 -44.05 6.43 -6.82
N TYR A 147 -44.18 5.19 -6.33
CA TYR A 147 -43.27 4.09 -6.64
C TYR A 147 -43.82 3.33 -7.87
N ASN A 148 -43.56 3.89 -9.04
CA ASN A 148 -43.85 3.22 -10.32
C ASN A 148 -42.69 2.27 -10.70
N GLU A 149 -42.83 1.55 -11.79
CA GLU A 149 -41.87 0.58 -12.26
C GLU A 149 -40.50 1.20 -12.54
N ALA A 150 -40.45 2.36 -13.17
CA ALA A 150 -39.22 3.09 -13.46
C ALA A 150 -38.45 3.46 -12.17
N LYS A 151 -39.19 3.88 -11.13
CA LYS A 151 -38.57 4.20 -9.84
C LYS A 151 -38.03 2.94 -9.13
N PHE A 152 -38.79 1.84 -9.14
CA PHE A 152 -38.31 0.55 -8.61
C PHE A 152 -37.04 0.07 -9.33
N SER A 153 -37.01 0.13 -10.66
CA SER A 153 -35.84 -0.23 -11.44
C SER A 153 -34.63 0.62 -11.10
N ARG A 154 -34.80 1.93 -10.96
CA ARG A 154 -33.74 2.86 -10.58
C ARG A 154 -33.18 2.58 -9.18
N GLU A 155 -34.06 2.39 -8.21
CA GLU A 155 -33.62 2.12 -6.84
C GLU A 155 -32.98 0.72 -6.71
N ARG A 156 -33.42 -0.26 -7.50
CA ARG A 156 -32.82 -1.58 -7.58
C ARG A 156 -31.43 -1.54 -8.25
N ALA A 157 -31.25 -0.69 -9.26
CA ALA A 157 -29.97 -0.53 -9.95
C ALA A 157 -28.86 -0.10 -8.99
N LYS A 158 -29.15 0.68 -7.96
CA LYS A 158 -28.17 1.07 -6.94
C LYS A 158 -27.55 -0.11 -6.19
N PHE A 159 -28.31 -1.19 -5.99
CA PHE A 159 -27.75 -2.43 -5.41
C PHE A 159 -26.87 -3.18 -6.40
N ALA A 160 -27.20 -3.13 -7.69
CA ALA A 160 -26.33 -3.69 -8.73
C ALA A 160 -25.02 -2.88 -8.86
N GLU A 161 -25.10 -1.55 -8.75
CA GLU A 161 -23.92 -0.66 -8.70
C GLU A 161 -23.03 -0.98 -7.51
N TYR A 162 -23.61 -1.17 -6.32
CA TYR A 162 -22.86 -1.61 -5.14
C TYR A 162 -22.20 -2.98 -5.34
N ASP A 163 -22.91 -3.95 -5.89
CA ASP A 163 -22.35 -5.29 -6.16
C ASP A 163 -21.17 -5.19 -7.15
N HIS A 164 -21.30 -4.38 -8.20
CA HIS A 164 -20.23 -4.10 -9.15
C HIS A 164 -19.04 -3.38 -8.50
N ALA A 165 -19.31 -2.39 -7.64
CA ALA A 165 -18.26 -1.68 -6.91
C ALA A 165 -17.42 -2.62 -6.02
N VAL A 166 -18.07 -3.55 -5.32
CA VAL A 166 -17.40 -4.58 -4.51
C VAL A 166 -16.52 -5.50 -5.37
N GLU A 167 -17.01 -5.92 -6.54
CA GLU A 167 -16.21 -6.73 -7.47
C GLU A 167 -15.00 -5.95 -7.99
N MET A 168 -15.17 -4.69 -8.33
CA MET A 168 -14.08 -3.79 -8.74
C MET A 168 -13.04 -3.67 -7.63
N GLN A 169 -13.47 -3.40 -6.39
CA GLN A 169 -12.56 -3.29 -5.24
C GLN A 169 -11.71 -4.55 -5.03
N LEU A 170 -12.32 -5.73 -5.16
CA LEU A 170 -11.59 -6.99 -5.04
C LEU A 170 -10.52 -7.15 -6.13
N ARG A 171 -10.81 -6.72 -7.36
CA ARG A 171 -9.85 -6.75 -8.47
C ARG A 171 -8.69 -5.79 -8.25
N GLU A 172 -9.00 -4.55 -7.87
CA GLU A 172 -7.98 -3.52 -7.64
C GLU A 172 -7.10 -3.85 -6.43
N ASN A 173 -7.66 -4.39 -5.35
CA ASN A 173 -6.88 -4.88 -4.21
C ASN A 173 -5.92 -6.00 -4.63
N SER A 174 -6.40 -6.98 -5.39
CA SER A 174 -5.54 -8.06 -5.88
C SER A 174 -4.45 -7.56 -6.84
N ALA A 175 -4.74 -6.54 -7.65
CA ALA A 175 -3.75 -5.91 -8.52
C ALA A 175 -2.69 -5.15 -7.70
N SER A 176 -3.11 -4.44 -6.65
CA SER A 176 -2.21 -3.73 -5.73
C SER A 176 -1.28 -4.70 -4.99
N GLU A 177 -1.81 -5.80 -4.45
CA GLU A 177 -1.00 -6.83 -3.79
C GLU A 177 0.06 -7.44 -4.72
N ARG A 178 -0.31 -7.72 -5.98
CA ARG A 178 0.64 -8.23 -6.98
C ARG A 178 1.72 -7.21 -7.32
N ALA A 179 1.33 -5.95 -7.54
CA ALA A 179 2.27 -4.88 -7.86
C ALA A 179 3.27 -4.67 -6.72
N GLN A 180 2.82 -4.74 -5.47
CA GLN A 180 3.68 -4.67 -4.28
C GLN A 180 4.65 -5.85 -4.21
N ALA A 181 4.19 -7.09 -4.43
CA ALA A 181 5.06 -8.27 -4.42
C ALA A 181 6.13 -8.22 -5.52
N GLU A 182 5.77 -7.71 -6.71
CA GLU A 182 6.73 -7.49 -7.80
C GLU A 182 7.75 -6.40 -7.47
N GLU A 183 7.33 -5.33 -6.81
CA GLU A 183 8.21 -4.27 -6.31
C GLU A 183 9.21 -4.81 -5.30
N GLU A 184 8.73 -5.55 -4.28
CA GLU A 184 9.57 -6.15 -3.24
C GLU A 184 10.65 -7.07 -3.83
N THR A 185 10.30 -7.87 -4.84
CA THR A 185 11.25 -8.77 -5.53
C THR A 185 12.36 -7.98 -6.20
N VAL A 186 12.02 -6.99 -7.04
CA VAL A 186 13.03 -6.19 -7.76
C VAL A 186 13.87 -5.35 -6.79
N PHE A 187 13.27 -4.91 -5.69
CA PHE A 187 14.00 -4.21 -4.63
C PHE A 187 15.01 -5.10 -3.89
N ALA A 188 14.67 -6.37 -3.66
CA ALA A 188 15.60 -7.35 -3.08
C ALA A 188 16.83 -7.54 -3.97
N ASP A 189 16.61 -7.74 -5.28
CA ASP A 189 17.69 -7.88 -6.27
C ASP A 189 18.58 -6.64 -6.31
N LEU A 190 17.98 -5.44 -6.33
CA LEU A 190 18.73 -4.18 -6.30
C LEU A 190 19.53 -4.01 -5.01
N LYS A 191 18.97 -4.39 -3.86
CA LYS A 191 19.67 -4.34 -2.56
C LYS A 191 20.86 -5.27 -2.54
N GLU A 192 20.71 -6.50 -3.03
CA GLU A 192 21.79 -7.49 -3.11
C GLU A 192 22.91 -7.00 -4.01
N TRP A 193 22.59 -6.61 -5.24
CA TRP A 193 23.58 -6.07 -6.18
C TRP A 193 24.31 -4.85 -5.57
N THR A 194 23.56 -3.93 -4.97
CA THR A 194 24.12 -2.72 -4.37
C THR A 194 25.04 -3.04 -3.21
N ALA A 195 24.70 -4.00 -2.35
CA ALA A 195 25.54 -4.40 -1.22
C ALA A 195 26.90 -4.92 -1.71
N CYS A 196 26.92 -5.79 -2.73
CA CYS A 196 28.13 -6.30 -3.36
C CYS A 196 28.94 -5.18 -4.01
N PHE A 197 28.30 -4.34 -4.83
CA PHE A 197 28.95 -3.20 -5.47
C PHE A 197 29.60 -2.24 -4.46
N MET A 198 28.87 -1.87 -3.42
CA MET A 198 29.37 -0.94 -2.39
C MET A 198 30.55 -1.52 -1.60
N GLN A 199 30.53 -2.83 -1.35
CA GLN A 199 31.64 -3.52 -0.68
C GLN A 199 32.89 -3.49 -1.57
N VAL A 200 32.76 -3.87 -2.83
CA VAL A 200 33.86 -3.85 -3.81
C VAL A 200 34.38 -2.43 -4.03
N ALA A 201 33.52 -1.46 -4.20
CA ALA A 201 33.90 -0.06 -4.38
C ALA A 201 34.73 0.48 -3.21
N ARG A 202 34.40 0.10 -1.96
CA ARG A 202 35.20 0.47 -0.78
C ARG A 202 36.61 -0.13 -0.82
N VAL A 203 36.75 -1.36 -1.28
CA VAL A 203 38.05 -2.02 -1.39
C VAL A 203 38.87 -1.44 -2.55
N ALA A 204 38.29 -1.35 -3.75
CA ALA A 204 38.96 -0.88 -4.95
C ALA A 204 39.41 0.59 -4.83
N LEU A 205 38.59 1.43 -4.17
CA LEU A 205 38.81 2.87 -4.05
C LEU A 205 39.33 3.32 -2.70
N GLN A 206 39.76 2.39 -1.82
CA GLN A 206 40.18 2.72 -0.43
C GLN A 206 41.30 3.79 -0.36
N LYS A 207 42.17 3.84 -1.36
CA LYS A 207 43.26 4.83 -1.46
C LYS A 207 42.84 6.19 -2.04
N ASN A 208 41.60 6.26 -2.56
CA ASN A 208 41.05 7.42 -3.27
C ASN A 208 39.73 7.87 -2.64
N SER A 209 39.83 8.53 -1.47
CA SER A 209 38.65 8.97 -0.71
C SER A 209 37.72 9.91 -1.51
N GLU A 210 38.27 10.67 -2.46
CA GLU A 210 37.51 11.52 -3.37
C GLU A 210 36.56 10.70 -4.27
N PHE A 211 37.04 9.58 -4.80
CA PHE A 211 36.21 8.71 -5.64
C PHE A 211 35.10 8.02 -4.83
N LEU A 212 35.37 7.62 -3.58
CA LEU A 212 34.34 7.11 -2.68
C LEU A 212 33.25 8.18 -2.43
N SER A 213 33.65 9.42 -2.19
CA SER A 213 32.72 10.54 -1.99
C SER A 213 31.87 10.79 -3.23
N ARG A 214 32.43 10.71 -4.43
CA ARG A 214 31.68 10.83 -5.72
C ARG A 214 30.62 9.74 -5.87
N LEU A 215 30.89 8.53 -5.40
CA LEU A 215 29.92 7.44 -5.36
C LEU A 215 28.89 7.56 -4.21
N GLY A 216 28.98 8.62 -3.39
CA GLY A 216 28.13 8.79 -2.21
C GLY A 216 28.51 7.90 -1.02
N LEU A 217 29.69 7.27 -1.09
CA LEU A 217 30.21 6.43 -0.03
C LEU A 217 31.04 7.26 0.94
N LYS A 218 30.67 7.21 2.23
CA LYS A 218 31.54 7.77 3.27
C LYS A 218 32.81 6.94 3.37
N SER A 219 33.99 7.56 3.24
CA SER A 219 35.22 6.89 3.65
C SER A 219 35.08 6.51 5.13
N ARG A 220 35.36 5.25 5.49
CA ARG A 220 35.57 4.94 6.89
C ARG A 220 36.77 5.78 7.33
N SER A 221 36.53 6.90 8.01
CA SER A 221 37.60 7.54 8.74
C SER A 221 38.12 6.48 9.70
N THR A 222 39.36 6.08 9.51
CA THR A 222 40.13 5.41 10.54
C THR A 222 40.37 6.48 11.62
N SER A 223 39.30 6.86 12.32
CA SER A 223 39.47 7.55 13.58
C SER A 223 40.16 6.50 14.46
N GLY A 224 41.46 6.61 14.53
CA GLY A 224 42.30 5.76 15.36
C GLY A 224 41.67 5.68 16.72
N LYS A 225 41.22 4.48 17.05
CA LYS A 225 41.02 4.10 18.45
C LYS A 225 42.38 4.32 19.12
N LYS A 226 42.60 5.57 19.61
CA LYS A 226 43.70 5.82 20.52
C LYS A 226 43.55 4.80 21.62
N ILE A 227 44.35 3.72 21.51
CA ILE A 227 44.55 2.78 22.62
C ILE A 227 45.05 3.65 23.74
N ARG A 228 44.15 4.06 24.63
CA ARG A 228 44.55 4.59 25.93
C ARG A 228 45.36 3.47 26.59
N ARG A 229 46.67 3.55 26.44
CA ARG A 229 47.59 2.80 27.29
C ARG A 229 47.23 3.16 28.72
N GLY A 230 46.44 2.28 29.33
CA GLY A 230 46.10 2.34 30.73
C GLY A 230 47.37 2.35 31.53
N GLY A 231 47.64 3.46 32.21
CA GLY A 231 48.74 3.58 33.13
C GLY A 231 48.63 2.46 34.16
N LEU A 232 49.75 1.73 34.32
CA LEU A 232 50.00 0.85 35.44
C LEU A 232 49.81 1.63 36.75
N ARG A 233 48.65 1.47 37.38
CA ARG A 233 48.50 1.89 38.78
C ARG A 233 49.24 0.90 39.63
N LYS A 234 50.40 1.32 40.16
CA LYS A 234 51.15 0.67 41.23
C LYS A 234 50.19 0.36 42.39
N LEU A 235 50.01 -0.93 42.65
CA LEU A 235 49.46 -1.45 43.89
C LEU A 235 50.54 -1.27 44.97
N THR A 236 50.46 -0.16 45.72
CA THR A 236 51.17 -0.05 46.98
C THR A 236 50.31 -0.64 48.06
N SER A 237 50.85 -1.69 48.63
CA SER A 237 50.43 -2.37 49.85
C SER A 237 50.20 -1.38 51.00
N SER A 238 49.04 -1.42 51.62
CA SER A 238 48.87 -0.96 52.99
C SER A 238 48.19 -2.05 53.82
N ARG A 239 49.07 -2.79 54.48
CA ARG A 239 48.75 -3.73 55.55
C ARG A 239 48.72 -2.92 56.86
N ARG A 240 47.58 -2.77 57.50
CA ARG A 240 47.45 -2.43 58.93
C ARG A 240 46.14 -2.90 59.52
N ARG A 241 46.28 -4.01 60.24
CA ARG A 241 45.87 -4.34 61.62
C ARG A 241 44.86 -3.38 62.29
N ARG A 242 43.80 -3.97 62.86
CA ARG A 242 43.34 -3.94 64.29
C ARG A 242 42.02 -4.75 64.30
N ARG A 243 41.92 -5.88 64.97
CA ARG A 243 41.88 -6.26 66.39
C ARG A 243 40.81 -5.51 67.19
N ALA A 244 39.85 -6.34 67.69
CA ALA A 244 39.04 -6.26 68.91
C ALA A 244 37.81 -5.30 68.88
N ALA A 245 36.67 -5.78 69.05
CA ALA A 245 35.92 -6.32 70.24
C ALA A 245 34.67 -7.06 69.73
#